data_a7b75e023d6ce4d88d57a9c8607b424f
#
_entry.id   a7b75e023d6ce4d88d57a9c8607b424f
#
_cell.length_a   1.000
_cell.length_b   1.000
_cell.length_c   1.000
_cell.angle_alpha   90.00
_cell.angle_beta   90.00
_cell.angle_gamma   90.00
#
_symmetry.space_group_name_H-M   'P 1'
#
loop_
_entity.id
_entity.type
_entity.pdbx_description
1 polymer ?
#
loop_
_entity_poly.entity_id
_entity_poly.type
_entity_poly.pdbx_seq_one_letter_code
_entity_poly.pdbx_strand_id
1 'polypeptide(L)'
;MARGRQKRPSRSERYRRRQEPARKPVSELTVRLPERTREPESVIAHLGPTNSGKTHDPLRFLVEGGRGVYPAPLRMLAQEAHRRLAAEIGDERVGLVTGEERVNERAPIVCCTAEMAPMHGETLVLDEIQWAED
;
A
#
# COMPACT_ATOMS: atom_id res chain seq x y z
N MET A 1 25.34 -46.53 -34.58
CA MET A 1 25.01 -45.27 -33.83
C MET A 1 23.64 -44.81 -34.26
N ALA A 2 22.61 -45.01 -33.46
CA ALA A 2 21.24 -44.61 -33.76
C ALA A 2 21.03 -43.17 -33.28
N ARG A 3 20.79 -42.24 -34.23
CA ARG A 3 20.41 -40.86 -33.91
C ARG A 3 18.96 -40.86 -33.43
N GLY A 4 18.75 -40.64 -32.12
CA GLY A 4 17.43 -40.50 -31.53
C GLY A 4 16.66 -39.34 -32.17
N ARG A 5 15.53 -39.66 -32.81
CA ARG A 5 14.56 -38.66 -33.33
C ARG A 5 13.95 -37.91 -32.12
N GLN A 6 14.34 -36.67 -31.88
CA GLN A 6 13.63 -35.79 -30.99
C GLN A 6 12.20 -35.56 -31.52
N LYS A 7 11.21 -35.99 -30.75
CA LYS A 7 9.79 -35.72 -31.03
C LYS A 7 9.53 -34.22 -31.05
N ARG A 8 8.96 -33.72 -32.16
CA ARG A 8 8.52 -32.33 -32.23
C ARG A 8 7.38 -32.10 -31.24
N PRO A 9 7.40 -31.00 -30.45
CA PRO A 9 6.35 -30.72 -29.48
C PRO A 9 4.99 -30.55 -30.15
N SER A 10 3.93 -31.00 -29.49
CA SER A 10 2.55 -30.92 -29.96
C SER A 10 2.07 -29.46 -30.08
N ARG A 11 0.98 -29.24 -30.80
CA ARG A 11 0.38 -27.89 -30.97
C ARG A 11 -0.04 -27.28 -29.63
N SER A 12 -0.50 -28.09 -28.70
CA SER A 12 -0.87 -27.69 -27.33
C SER A 12 0.33 -27.31 -26.47
N GLU A 13 1.47 -28.03 -26.61
CA GLU A 13 2.71 -27.68 -25.91
C GLU A 13 3.34 -26.37 -26.42
N ARG A 14 3.22 -26.11 -27.73
CA ARG A 14 3.65 -24.81 -28.32
C ARG A 14 2.78 -23.66 -27.84
N TYR A 15 1.48 -23.90 -27.66
CA TYR A 15 0.53 -22.87 -27.17
C TYR A 15 0.78 -22.55 -25.68
N ARG A 16 1.02 -23.56 -24.84
CA ARG A 16 1.42 -23.35 -23.43
C ARG A 16 2.74 -22.60 -23.28
N ARG A 17 3.76 -22.91 -24.09
CA ARG A 17 5.04 -22.19 -24.06
C ARG A 17 4.94 -20.71 -24.46
N ARG A 18 3.94 -20.33 -25.24
CA ARG A 18 3.72 -18.93 -25.64
C ARG A 18 2.96 -18.12 -24.57
N GLN A 19 2.30 -18.77 -23.63
CA GLN A 19 1.50 -18.09 -22.59
C GLN A 19 2.19 -17.97 -21.25
N GLU A 20 3.31 -18.65 -21.03
CA GLU A 20 4.12 -18.40 -19.85
C GLU A 20 5.09 -17.24 -20.14
N PRO A 21 4.83 -16.02 -19.61
CA PRO A 21 5.87 -15.02 -19.56
C PRO A 21 7.03 -15.60 -18.75
N ALA A 22 8.25 -15.52 -19.30
CA ALA A 22 9.45 -15.95 -18.58
C ALA A 22 9.47 -15.21 -17.22
N ARG A 23 9.07 -15.92 -16.16
CA ARG A 23 9.16 -15.40 -14.79
C ARG A 23 10.64 -15.26 -14.49
N LYS A 24 11.12 -14.03 -14.39
CA LYS A 24 12.46 -13.78 -13.86
C LYS A 24 12.53 -14.39 -12.46
N PRO A 25 13.61 -15.11 -12.15
CA PRO A 25 13.77 -15.63 -10.79
C PRO A 25 13.74 -14.45 -9.81
N VAL A 26 13.08 -14.64 -8.67
CA VAL A 26 12.90 -13.59 -7.65
C VAL A 26 14.26 -13.00 -7.21
N SER A 27 15.33 -13.78 -7.28
CA SER A 27 16.71 -13.34 -7.02
C SER A 27 17.23 -12.24 -7.96
N GLU A 28 16.59 -12.03 -9.13
CA GLU A 28 16.95 -10.95 -10.06
C GLU A 28 16.11 -9.68 -9.86
N LEU A 29 15.09 -9.73 -8.99
CA LEU A 29 14.27 -8.57 -8.64
C LEU A 29 15.00 -7.76 -7.55
N THR A 30 15.88 -6.90 -7.97
CA THR A 30 16.49 -5.92 -7.04
C THR A 30 15.52 -4.75 -6.89
N VAL A 31 14.76 -4.74 -5.81
CA VAL A 31 13.97 -3.57 -5.41
C VAL A 31 14.92 -2.57 -4.79
N ARG A 32 15.22 -1.48 -5.50
CA ARG A 32 15.92 -0.33 -4.92
C ARG A 32 14.88 0.53 -4.22
N LEU A 33 14.87 0.48 -2.90
CA LEU A 33 14.13 1.47 -2.11
C LEU A 33 14.82 2.82 -2.27
N PRO A 34 14.05 3.91 -2.39
CA PRO A 34 14.65 5.25 -2.40
C PRO A 34 15.40 5.48 -1.09
N GLU A 35 16.56 6.14 -1.20
CA GLU A 35 17.31 6.52 -0.01
C GLU A 35 16.46 7.47 0.86
N ARG A 36 16.51 7.26 2.17
CA ARG A 36 15.85 8.13 3.12
C ARG A 36 16.50 9.51 3.06
N THR A 37 15.79 10.49 2.56
CA THR A 37 16.29 11.89 2.41
C THR A 37 16.01 12.76 3.63
N ARG A 38 15.08 12.34 4.50
CA ARG A 38 14.73 13.05 5.74
C ARG A 38 14.38 12.03 6.83
N GLU A 39 14.80 12.36 8.05
CA GLU A 39 14.30 11.67 9.24
C GLU A 39 13.03 12.36 9.75
N PRO A 40 12.08 11.62 10.34
CA PRO A 40 10.93 12.24 10.96
C PRO A 40 11.36 13.09 12.16
N GLU A 41 10.77 14.25 12.31
CA GLU A 41 11.00 15.17 13.43
C GLU A 41 10.58 14.54 14.76
N SER A 42 9.51 13.76 14.73
CA SER A 42 9.01 13.01 15.89
C SER A 42 8.35 11.70 15.44
N VAL A 43 8.44 10.69 16.28
CA VAL A 43 7.75 9.41 16.12
C VAL A 43 6.96 9.15 17.39
N ILE A 44 5.64 9.01 17.25
CA ILE A 44 4.74 8.73 18.37
C ILE A 44 4.16 7.32 18.18
N ALA A 45 4.38 6.45 19.17
CA ALA A 45 3.83 5.11 19.15
C ALA A 45 2.63 5.00 20.10
N HIS A 46 1.45 4.66 19.57
CA HIS A 46 0.25 4.37 20.33
C HIS A 46 0.17 2.87 20.63
N LEU A 47 0.55 2.48 21.81
CA LEU A 47 0.58 1.09 22.25
C LEU A 47 -0.62 0.78 23.16
N GLY A 48 -1.22 -0.38 22.97
CA GLY A 48 -2.34 -0.80 23.82
C GLY A 48 -3.00 -2.08 23.33
N PRO A 49 -3.87 -2.71 24.12
CA PRO A 49 -4.63 -3.89 23.71
C PRO A 49 -5.61 -3.57 22.55
N THR A 50 -6.12 -4.61 21.90
CA THR A 50 -7.19 -4.49 20.91
C THR A 50 -8.42 -3.79 21.51
N ASN A 51 -9.12 -2.99 20.73
CA ASN A 51 -10.29 -2.20 21.13
C ASN A 51 -10.04 -1.12 22.22
N SER A 52 -8.82 -0.67 22.40
CA SER A 52 -8.48 0.41 23.34
C SER A 52 -8.59 1.83 22.75
N GLY A 53 -9.14 1.96 21.52
CA GLY A 53 -9.25 3.27 20.84
C GLY A 53 -7.98 3.74 20.12
N LYS A 54 -6.99 2.87 19.97
CA LYS A 54 -5.68 3.20 19.34
C LYS A 54 -5.77 3.88 17.97
N THR A 55 -6.75 3.52 17.16
CA THR A 55 -6.93 4.10 15.82
C THR A 55 -7.57 5.49 15.88
N HIS A 56 -8.35 5.79 16.91
CA HIS A 56 -9.03 7.08 17.03
C HIS A 56 -8.04 8.23 17.28
N ASP A 57 -7.10 8.04 18.20
CA ASP A 57 -6.12 9.09 18.54
C ASP A 57 -5.18 9.44 17.39
N PRO A 58 -4.60 8.48 16.64
CA PRO A 58 -3.80 8.78 15.45
C PRO A 58 -4.54 9.54 14.36
N LEU A 59 -5.81 9.23 14.10
CA LEU A 59 -6.61 9.96 13.11
C LEU A 59 -6.83 11.42 13.53
N ARG A 60 -6.96 11.71 14.82
CA ARG A 60 -7.04 13.08 15.31
C ARG A 60 -5.80 13.90 14.99
N PHE A 61 -4.60 13.32 15.03
CA PHE A 61 -3.38 14.02 14.61
C PHE A 61 -3.42 14.47 13.15
N LEU A 62 -4.03 13.66 12.26
CA LEU A 62 -4.23 14.08 10.87
C LEU A 62 -5.21 15.26 10.77
N VAL A 63 -6.29 15.23 11.54
CA VAL A 63 -7.28 16.31 11.56
C VAL A 63 -6.69 17.61 12.13
N GLU A 64 -5.98 17.53 13.25
CA GLU A 64 -5.35 18.66 13.92
C GLU A 64 -4.20 19.24 13.10
N GLY A 65 -3.39 18.40 12.46
CA GLY A 65 -2.32 18.81 11.55
C GLY A 65 -2.82 19.34 10.21
N GLY A 66 -4.05 19.03 9.85
CA GLY A 66 -4.70 19.49 8.62
C GLY A 66 -4.17 18.87 7.33
N ARG A 67 -3.07 18.12 7.37
CA ARG A 67 -2.43 17.44 6.24
C ARG A 67 -1.77 16.15 6.66
N GLY A 68 -1.88 15.12 5.82
CA GLY A 68 -1.15 13.89 6.07
C GLY A 68 -1.69 12.69 5.29
N VAL A 69 -1.10 11.55 5.57
CA VAL A 69 -1.39 10.29 4.88
C VAL A 69 -1.69 9.21 5.92
N TYR A 70 -2.73 8.44 5.65
CA TYR A 70 -3.10 7.24 6.39
C TYR A 70 -2.99 6.02 5.46
N PRO A 71 -1.83 5.38 5.39
CA PRO A 71 -1.69 4.12 4.69
C PRO A 71 -2.19 2.96 5.56
N ALA A 72 -3.08 2.17 4.99
CA ALA A 72 -3.63 0.98 5.64
C ALA A 72 -3.14 -0.30 4.95
N PRO A 73 -2.96 -1.41 5.68
CA PRO A 73 -2.54 -2.68 5.10
C PRO A 73 -3.63 -3.31 4.22
N LEU A 74 -4.88 -2.95 4.45
CA LEU A 74 -6.03 -3.48 3.72
C LEU A 74 -6.91 -2.35 3.17
N ARG A 75 -7.42 -2.55 1.95
CA ARG A 75 -8.35 -1.61 1.30
C ARG A 75 -9.55 -1.23 2.20
N MET A 76 -10.16 -2.20 2.86
CA MET A 76 -11.31 -1.95 3.73
C MET A 76 -10.98 -0.99 4.88
N LEU A 77 -9.78 -1.07 5.43
CA LEU A 77 -9.32 -0.16 6.49
C LEU A 77 -9.10 1.26 5.95
N ALA A 78 -8.52 1.39 4.76
CA ALA A 78 -8.39 2.69 4.10
C ALA A 78 -9.75 3.35 3.84
N GLN A 79 -10.72 2.58 3.34
CA GLN A 79 -12.08 3.04 3.10
C GLN A 79 -12.82 3.42 4.40
N GLU A 80 -12.62 2.66 5.47
CA GLU A 80 -13.22 2.97 6.77
C GLU A 80 -12.64 4.26 7.36
N ALA A 81 -11.32 4.42 7.32
CA ALA A 81 -10.67 5.65 7.76
C ALA A 81 -11.14 6.87 6.94
N HIS A 82 -11.24 6.72 5.61
CA HIS A 82 -11.78 7.74 4.72
C HIS A 82 -13.18 8.15 5.13
N ARG A 83 -14.09 7.20 5.32
CA ARG A 83 -15.48 7.49 5.71
C ARG A 83 -15.56 8.22 7.05
N ARG A 84 -14.78 7.82 8.04
CA ARG A 84 -14.74 8.48 9.36
C ARG A 84 -14.25 9.91 9.26
N LEU A 85 -13.11 10.11 8.59
CA LEU A 85 -12.53 11.44 8.43
C LEU A 85 -13.42 12.35 7.60
N ALA A 86 -13.99 11.84 6.49
CA ALA A 86 -14.90 12.61 5.64
C ALA A 86 -16.17 13.03 6.40
N ALA A 87 -16.70 12.18 7.26
CA ALA A 87 -17.85 12.53 8.12
C ALA A 87 -17.50 13.60 9.17
N GLU A 88 -16.25 13.68 9.61
CA GLU A 88 -15.80 14.63 10.63
C GLU A 88 -15.39 15.99 10.05
N ILE A 89 -14.66 15.99 8.92
CA ILE A 89 -14.03 17.21 8.38
C ILE A 89 -14.47 17.59 6.96
N GLY A 90 -15.35 16.82 6.34
CA GLY A 90 -15.86 17.03 4.98
C GLY A 90 -15.15 16.24 3.89
N ASP A 91 -15.91 15.81 2.87
CA ASP A 91 -15.42 14.99 1.74
C ASP A 91 -14.34 15.71 0.91
N GLU A 92 -14.41 17.03 0.83
CA GLU A 92 -13.44 17.85 0.06
C GLU A 92 -12.03 17.84 0.69
N ARG A 93 -11.92 17.51 1.96
CA ARG A 93 -10.65 17.49 2.71
C ARG A 93 -9.99 16.13 2.80
N VAL A 94 -10.71 15.09 2.42
CA VAL A 94 -10.23 13.70 2.55
C VAL A 94 -10.26 12.99 1.21
N GLY A 95 -9.15 12.37 0.86
CA GLY A 95 -9.02 11.54 -0.34
C GLY A 95 -8.90 10.07 -0.01
N LEU A 96 -9.21 9.23 -1.00
CA LEU A 96 -9.03 7.78 -0.96
C LEU A 96 -8.26 7.33 -2.20
N VAL A 97 -7.16 6.61 -1.99
CA VAL A 97 -6.34 6.08 -3.08
C VAL A 97 -6.03 4.60 -2.82
N THR A 98 -6.60 3.75 -3.65
CA THR A 98 -6.35 2.31 -3.63
C THR A 98 -6.02 1.83 -5.04
N GLY A 99 -5.63 0.57 -5.20
CA GLY A 99 -5.38 -0.01 -6.52
C GLY A 99 -6.60 0.00 -7.45
N GLU A 100 -7.82 0.09 -6.90
CA GLU A 100 -9.07 0.03 -7.66
C GLU A 100 -9.82 1.37 -7.69
N GLU A 101 -9.59 2.26 -6.73
CA GLU A 101 -10.40 3.44 -6.50
C GLU A 101 -9.53 4.66 -6.20
N ARG A 102 -9.89 5.79 -6.82
CA ARG A 102 -9.24 7.08 -6.58
C ARG A 102 -10.31 8.16 -6.44
N VAL A 103 -10.44 8.69 -5.25
CA VAL A 103 -11.37 9.77 -4.90
C VAL A 103 -10.56 10.90 -4.30
N ASN A 104 -10.69 12.10 -4.83
CA ASN A 104 -10.06 13.31 -4.31
C ASN A 104 -8.58 13.12 -3.91
N GLU A 105 -7.78 12.52 -4.79
CA GLU A 105 -6.37 12.13 -4.52
C GLU A 105 -5.44 13.28 -4.15
N ARG A 106 -5.86 14.53 -4.37
CA ARG A 106 -5.13 15.75 -4.02
C ARG A 106 -5.61 16.41 -2.74
N ALA A 107 -6.50 15.75 -2.00
CA ALA A 107 -6.98 16.26 -0.72
C ALA A 107 -5.82 16.46 0.27
N PRO A 108 -5.97 17.37 1.23
CA PRO A 108 -4.98 17.57 2.28
C PRO A 108 -4.66 16.29 3.09
N ILE A 109 -5.68 15.47 3.33
CA ILE A 109 -5.55 14.19 4.02
C ILE A 109 -5.90 13.08 3.03
N VAL A 110 -5.03 12.08 2.90
CA VAL A 110 -5.23 10.96 1.98
C VAL A 110 -5.20 9.64 2.75
N CYS A 111 -6.29 8.90 2.68
CA CYS A 111 -6.34 7.50 3.08
C CYS A 111 -5.97 6.63 1.88
N CYS A 112 -5.08 5.67 2.05
CA CYS A 112 -4.63 4.82 0.95
C CYS A 112 -4.29 3.41 1.42
N THR A 113 -4.14 2.48 0.49
CA THR A 113 -3.46 1.22 0.78
C THR A 113 -1.95 1.45 0.83
N ALA A 114 -1.23 0.64 1.60
CA ALA A 114 0.20 0.86 1.89
C ALA A 114 1.04 0.99 0.62
N GLU A 115 0.76 0.17 -0.41
CA GLU A 115 1.46 0.20 -1.71
C GLU A 115 1.17 1.47 -2.53
N MET A 116 0.10 2.20 -2.20
CA MET A 116 -0.28 3.44 -2.86
C MET A 116 0.14 4.68 -2.07
N ALA A 117 0.82 4.49 -0.92
CA ALA A 117 1.24 5.60 -0.08
C ALA A 117 2.24 6.50 -0.82
N PRO A 118 2.04 7.82 -0.83
CA PRO A 118 3.01 8.74 -1.40
C PRO A 118 4.30 8.71 -0.57
N MET A 119 5.44 8.78 -1.26
CA MET A 119 6.77 8.76 -0.62
C MET A 119 7.13 10.07 0.10
N HIS A 120 6.20 11.00 0.18
CA HIS A 120 6.37 12.31 0.82
C HIS A 120 5.08 12.72 1.52
N GLY A 121 5.21 13.39 2.64
CA GLY A 121 4.10 13.88 3.45
C GLY A 121 4.62 14.55 4.72
N GLU A 122 3.79 15.40 5.34
CA GLU A 122 4.13 16.07 6.59
C GLU A 122 3.83 15.18 7.79
N THR A 123 2.71 14.48 7.75
CA THR A 123 2.27 13.56 8.80
C THR A 123 1.93 12.21 8.17
N LEU A 124 2.44 11.16 8.75
CA LEU A 124 2.17 9.77 8.37
C LEU A 124 1.61 9.03 9.59
N VAL A 125 0.41 8.46 9.44
CA VAL A 125 -0.23 7.65 10.47
C VAL A 125 -0.25 6.19 10.00
N LEU A 126 0.55 5.36 10.64
CA LEU A 126 0.59 3.92 10.40
C LEU A 126 -0.27 3.21 11.44
N ASP A 127 -1.31 2.55 10.99
CA ASP A 127 -2.12 1.64 11.82
C ASP A 127 -1.78 0.19 11.47
N GLU A 128 -1.97 -0.71 12.44
CA GLU A 128 -1.71 -2.14 12.26
C GLU A 128 -0.28 -2.44 11.73
N ILE A 129 0.72 -1.74 12.27
CA ILE A 129 2.12 -1.80 11.81
C ILE A 129 2.72 -3.22 11.85
N GLN A 130 2.16 -4.12 12.64
CA GLN A 130 2.58 -5.53 12.70
C GLN A 130 2.35 -6.28 11.35
N TRP A 131 1.55 -5.74 10.45
CA TRP A 131 1.36 -6.31 9.10
C TRP A 131 2.44 -5.87 8.11
N ALA A 132 3.38 -5.03 8.53
CA ALA A 132 4.46 -4.50 7.69
C ALA A 132 5.77 -5.31 7.79
N GLU A 133 5.76 -6.49 8.43
CA GLU A 133 6.95 -7.32 8.67
C GLU A 133 7.41 -8.17 7.47
N ASP A 134 6.77 -8.09 6.29
CA ASP A 134 7.14 -8.86 5.10
C ASP A 134 7.69 -7.99 3.97
#